data_457aa6f0a29ebda0adad5419086a9193
#
_entry.id   457aa6f0a29ebda0adad5419086a9193
#
_cell.length_a   1.000
_cell.length_b   1.000
_cell.length_c   1.000
_cell.angle_alpha   90.00
_cell.angle_beta   90.00
_cell.angle_gamma   90.00
#
_symmetry.space_group_name_H-M   'P 1'
#
loop_
_entity.id
_entity.type
_entity.pdbx_description
1 polymer ?
#
loop_
_entity_poly.entity_id
_entity_poly.type
_entity_poly.pdbx_seq_one_letter_code
_entity_poly.pdbx_strand_id
1 'polypeptide(L)'
;QVPDSAGTATVLNSGSKTRMGVLNVAPEPARGDCAAAQGHNLPLIADEAHAKGKAVGIVTTTRLTHATPAAVYSHSPDRDWEADSDIPASQQGLGCTDIAAQLVDFPFDLAFGGGSRNFYGSAKGGKRSDENADLPARWAARTGGTVVTDTASMRRADLDEPVLGLFSPSHMTYQLDRTAQTKEPTLTEMTAEAIRRLSSDPDGFYLMVEGGRIDHAHHEGRAGYALEETVELARAVQYALENTDPDETMILVTADHSHVFTMAGYPRRGNPILGLVYPPAGGDDEHPGGTEGPMLARDGQPYTTLGYGNGPGAVQGERATDTDMPAIAK
;
A
#
# COMPACT_ATOMS: atom_id res chain seq x y z
N GLN A 1 12.08 -15.36 10.27
CA GLN A 1 10.73 -15.11 9.74
C GLN A 1 10.84 -14.06 8.65
N VAL A 2 10.24 -14.31 7.49
CA VAL A 2 10.15 -13.32 6.41
C VAL A 2 8.99 -12.36 6.78
N PRO A 3 9.23 -11.05 6.84
CA PRO A 3 8.16 -10.09 7.11
C PRO A 3 7.20 -9.98 5.91
N ASP A 4 5.93 -9.68 6.21
CA ASP A 4 4.92 -9.28 5.24
C ASP A 4 4.13 -8.10 5.79
N SER A 5 3.41 -7.39 4.94
CA SER A 5 2.71 -6.17 5.33
C SER A 5 1.65 -6.40 6.44
N ALA A 6 1.04 -7.59 6.53
CA ALA A 6 0.08 -7.87 7.60
C ALA A 6 0.78 -7.89 8.97
N GLY A 7 1.87 -8.68 9.09
CA GLY A 7 2.62 -8.78 10.33
C GLY A 7 3.32 -7.47 10.73
N THR A 8 3.88 -6.74 9.77
CA THR A 8 4.60 -5.49 10.03
C THR A 8 3.66 -4.32 10.32
N ALA A 9 2.57 -4.18 9.56
CA ALA A 9 1.55 -3.17 9.87
C ALA A 9 0.85 -3.44 11.21
N THR A 10 0.67 -4.71 11.60
CA THR A 10 0.22 -5.07 12.96
C THR A 10 1.16 -4.48 14.01
N VAL A 11 2.49 -4.61 13.83
CA VAL A 11 3.46 -4.02 14.78
C VAL A 11 3.31 -2.50 14.86
N LEU A 12 3.16 -1.83 13.70
CA LEU A 12 3.00 -0.37 13.66
C LEU A 12 1.73 0.11 14.35
N ASN A 13 0.62 -0.65 14.25
CA ASN A 13 -0.68 -0.25 14.78
C ASN A 13 -0.98 -0.78 16.19
N SER A 14 -0.27 -1.81 16.68
CA SER A 14 -0.55 -2.42 17.99
C SER A 14 0.66 -2.49 18.92
N GLY A 15 1.88 -2.23 18.41
CA GLY A 15 3.12 -2.45 19.15
C GLY A 15 3.49 -3.92 19.35
N SER A 16 2.71 -4.86 18.82
CA SER A 16 2.86 -6.29 19.07
C SER A 16 3.17 -7.07 17.78
N LYS A 17 4.08 -8.06 17.87
CA LYS A 17 4.38 -8.92 16.73
C LYS A 17 3.31 -10.01 16.58
N THR A 18 3.01 -10.35 15.34
CA THR A 18 2.13 -11.46 14.99
C THR A 18 2.76 -12.39 13.94
N ARG A 19 2.02 -13.37 13.45
CA ARG A 19 2.46 -14.26 12.37
C ARG A 19 2.35 -13.57 11.02
N MET A 20 3.15 -14.04 10.07
CA MET A 20 3.02 -13.65 8.67
C MET A 20 1.59 -13.92 8.18
N GLY A 21 0.99 -12.94 7.49
CA GLY A 21 -0.35 -13.04 6.92
C GLY A 21 -1.50 -12.86 7.93
N VAL A 22 -1.21 -12.49 9.18
CA VAL A 22 -2.20 -12.26 10.24
C VAL A 22 -2.29 -10.77 10.54
N LEU A 23 -3.50 -10.26 10.74
CA LEU A 23 -3.80 -8.86 11.03
C LEU A 23 -4.32 -8.71 12.45
N ASN A 24 -3.56 -8.02 13.30
CA ASN A 24 -3.97 -7.57 14.65
C ASN A 24 -4.52 -8.67 15.57
N VAL A 25 -4.13 -9.91 15.32
CA VAL A 25 -4.36 -11.06 16.21
C VAL A 25 -3.03 -11.49 16.78
N ALA A 26 -2.98 -11.82 18.07
CA ALA A 26 -1.79 -12.28 18.75
C ALA A 26 -1.17 -13.52 18.06
N PRO A 27 0.12 -13.85 18.31
CA PRO A 27 0.84 -14.85 17.53
C PRO A 27 0.50 -16.32 17.86
N GLU A 28 -0.30 -16.58 18.91
CA GLU A 28 -0.63 -17.94 19.35
C GLU A 28 -1.51 -18.68 18.32
N PRO A 29 -2.62 -18.12 17.78
CA PRO A 29 -3.42 -18.77 16.77
C PRO A 29 -2.65 -19.03 15.47
N ALA A 30 -2.97 -20.11 14.79
CA ALA A 30 -2.45 -20.37 13.45
C ALA A 30 -3.12 -19.41 12.44
N ARG A 31 -2.40 -19.05 11.36
CA ARG A 31 -2.98 -18.30 10.26
C ARG A 31 -4.18 -19.07 9.67
N GLY A 32 -5.28 -18.38 9.44
CA GLY A 32 -6.52 -18.94 8.88
C GLY A 32 -7.36 -19.75 9.85
N ASP A 33 -7.06 -19.76 11.15
CA ASP A 33 -7.85 -20.43 12.19
C ASP A 33 -8.75 -19.42 12.91
N CYS A 34 -9.98 -19.30 12.43
CA CYS A 34 -10.96 -18.37 12.99
C CYS A 34 -11.33 -18.69 14.44
N ALA A 35 -11.55 -19.97 14.75
CA ALA A 35 -11.96 -20.37 16.09
C ALA A 35 -10.87 -20.09 17.12
N ALA A 36 -9.61 -20.39 16.79
CA ALA A 36 -8.47 -20.11 17.66
C ALA A 36 -8.19 -18.60 17.80
N ALA A 37 -8.53 -17.79 16.81
CA ALA A 37 -8.30 -16.34 16.84
C ALA A 37 -9.23 -15.59 17.81
N GLN A 38 -10.36 -16.22 18.21
CA GLN A 38 -11.32 -15.57 19.11
C GLN A 38 -10.65 -15.25 20.48
N GLY A 39 -10.82 -13.98 20.91
CA GLY A 39 -10.24 -13.50 22.16
C GLY A 39 -8.74 -13.15 22.10
N HIS A 40 -8.12 -13.20 20.91
CA HIS A 40 -6.71 -12.88 20.70
C HIS A 40 -6.49 -11.56 19.94
N ASN A 41 -7.49 -10.70 19.85
CA ASN A 41 -7.39 -9.38 19.22
C ASN A 41 -6.41 -8.49 19.99
N LEU A 42 -5.55 -7.80 19.24
CA LEU A 42 -4.61 -6.81 19.78
C LEU A 42 -5.26 -5.42 19.81
N PRO A 43 -4.95 -4.57 20.79
CA PRO A 43 -5.43 -3.18 20.81
C PRO A 43 -4.77 -2.38 19.69
N LEU A 44 -5.50 -1.42 19.11
CA LEU A 44 -5.03 -0.61 17.97
C LEU A 44 -4.88 0.86 18.36
N ILE A 45 -3.88 1.52 17.77
CA ILE A 45 -3.69 2.98 17.93
C ILE A 45 -4.93 3.75 17.46
N ALA A 46 -5.57 3.30 16.38
CA ALA A 46 -6.77 3.97 15.86
C ALA A 46 -7.97 3.87 16.83
N ASP A 47 -8.15 2.73 17.51
CA ASP A 47 -9.17 2.60 18.56
C ASP A 47 -8.89 3.55 19.73
N GLU A 48 -7.62 3.65 20.15
CA GLU A 48 -7.19 4.56 21.23
C GLU A 48 -7.36 6.03 20.82
N ALA A 49 -7.08 6.37 19.56
CA ALA A 49 -7.29 7.71 19.03
C ALA A 49 -8.78 8.09 19.04
N HIS A 50 -9.62 7.21 18.51
CA HIS A 50 -11.07 7.39 18.51
C HIS A 50 -11.65 7.48 19.93
N ALA A 51 -11.19 6.64 20.86
CA ALA A 51 -11.63 6.68 22.25
C ALA A 51 -11.26 8.00 22.99
N LYS A 52 -10.27 8.73 22.45
CA LYS A 52 -9.88 10.07 22.92
C LYS A 52 -10.55 11.22 22.14
N GLY A 53 -11.55 10.92 21.33
CA GLY A 53 -12.27 11.90 20.54
C GLY A 53 -11.55 12.36 19.27
N LYS A 54 -10.40 11.78 18.90
CA LYS A 54 -9.64 12.18 17.72
C LYS A 54 -10.26 11.60 16.44
N ALA A 55 -10.24 12.38 15.38
CA ALA A 55 -10.61 11.91 14.05
C ALA A 55 -9.65 10.84 13.53
N VAL A 56 -10.15 9.87 12.76
CA VAL A 56 -9.36 8.76 12.19
C VAL A 56 -9.46 8.75 10.67
N GLY A 57 -8.30 8.82 10.01
CA GLY A 57 -8.17 8.79 8.56
C GLY A 57 -7.30 7.63 8.04
N ILE A 58 -7.69 7.08 6.90
CA ILE A 58 -6.99 5.99 6.21
C ILE A 58 -6.86 6.36 4.73
N VAL A 59 -5.63 6.43 4.23
CA VAL A 59 -5.35 6.76 2.82
C VAL A 59 -4.37 5.74 2.24
N THR A 60 -4.69 5.19 1.09
CA THR A 60 -3.81 4.22 0.42
C THR A 60 -3.99 4.23 -1.10
N THR A 61 -2.95 3.85 -1.84
CA THR A 61 -3.05 3.54 -3.27
C THR A 61 -3.37 2.07 -3.53
N THR A 62 -3.49 1.23 -2.49
CA THR A 62 -3.96 -0.15 -2.60
C THR A 62 -5.48 -0.26 -2.47
N ARG A 63 -5.99 -1.50 -2.37
CA ARG A 63 -7.35 -1.73 -1.86
C ARG A 63 -7.40 -1.33 -0.39
N LEU A 64 -8.46 -0.69 0.05
CA LEU A 64 -8.67 -0.37 1.48
C LEU A 64 -8.66 -1.61 2.38
N THR A 65 -8.95 -2.77 1.81
CA THR A 65 -8.93 -4.08 2.47
C THR A 65 -7.58 -4.79 2.41
N HIS A 66 -6.57 -4.20 1.73
CA HIS A 66 -5.20 -4.73 1.72
C HIS A 66 -4.56 -4.65 3.12
N ALA A 67 -3.52 -5.43 3.35
CA ALA A 67 -2.99 -5.66 4.69
C ALA A 67 -2.63 -4.39 5.48
N THR A 68 -1.93 -3.43 4.87
CA THR A 68 -1.47 -2.22 5.57
C THR A 68 -2.62 -1.33 6.03
N PRO A 69 -3.55 -0.89 5.15
CA PRO A 69 -4.70 -0.12 5.61
C PRO A 69 -5.62 -0.93 6.52
N ALA A 70 -5.78 -2.24 6.26
CA ALA A 70 -6.60 -3.11 7.10
C ALA A 70 -6.09 -3.22 8.54
N ALA A 71 -4.78 -3.12 8.75
CA ALA A 71 -4.20 -3.15 10.09
C ALA A 71 -4.57 -1.93 10.96
N VAL A 72 -5.12 -0.88 10.37
CA VAL A 72 -5.62 0.28 11.14
C VAL A 72 -6.90 -0.05 11.91
N TYR A 73 -7.76 -0.93 11.35
CA TYR A 73 -9.14 -1.10 11.82
C TYR A 73 -9.60 -2.55 11.98
N SER A 74 -8.91 -3.53 11.40
CA SER A 74 -9.42 -4.90 11.35
C SER A 74 -8.60 -5.88 12.18
N HIS A 75 -9.27 -6.95 12.60
CA HIS A 75 -8.66 -8.13 13.21
C HIS A 75 -9.01 -9.33 12.35
N SER A 76 -8.01 -9.96 11.72
CA SER A 76 -8.23 -11.13 10.88
C SER A 76 -7.11 -12.16 11.03
N PRO A 77 -7.43 -13.44 11.22
CA PRO A 77 -6.42 -14.48 11.22
C PRO A 77 -5.83 -14.75 9.84
N ASP A 78 -6.39 -14.14 8.77
CA ASP A 78 -5.83 -14.17 7.44
C ASP A 78 -6.08 -12.86 6.69
N ARG A 79 -4.99 -12.23 6.20
CA ARG A 79 -5.03 -10.99 5.40
C ARG A 79 -5.78 -11.13 4.08
N ASP A 80 -5.94 -12.35 3.60
CA ASP A 80 -6.60 -12.61 2.32
C ASP A 80 -8.14 -12.68 2.43
N TRP A 81 -8.68 -12.59 3.65
CA TRP A 81 -10.12 -12.56 3.87
C TRP A 81 -10.71 -11.15 3.69
N GLU A 82 -10.46 -10.57 2.50
CA GLU A 82 -10.86 -9.20 2.17
C GLU A 82 -12.38 -9.04 1.99
N ALA A 83 -13.08 -10.08 1.52
CA ALA A 83 -14.55 -10.15 1.42
C ALA A 83 -15.05 -11.47 1.99
N ASP A 84 -16.34 -11.55 2.26
CA ASP A 84 -16.99 -12.77 2.79
C ASP A 84 -16.78 -14.01 1.90
N SER A 85 -16.71 -13.80 0.59
CA SER A 85 -16.40 -14.87 -0.39
C SER A 85 -14.98 -15.43 -0.29
N ASP A 86 -14.06 -14.72 0.35
CA ASP A 86 -12.68 -15.17 0.54
C ASP A 86 -12.51 -16.05 1.78
N ILE A 87 -13.48 -16.06 2.69
CA ILE A 87 -13.45 -16.88 3.88
C ILE A 87 -13.77 -18.33 3.49
N PRO A 88 -12.83 -19.29 3.70
CA PRO A 88 -13.07 -20.69 3.38
C PRO A 88 -14.33 -21.24 4.05
N ALA A 89 -15.07 -22.11 3.38
CA ALA A 89 -16.30 -22.70 3.92
C ALA A 89 -16.11 -23.35 5.31
N SER A 90 -14.93 -23.93 5.56
CA SER A 90 -14.58 -24.51 6.87
C SER A 90 -14.39 -23.50 7.99
N GLN A 91 -14.26 -22.22 7.69
CA GLN A 91 -14.06 -21.13 8.63
C GLN A 91 -15.28 -20.21 8.77
N GLN A 92 -16.28 -20.38 7.90
CA GLN A 92 -17.53 -19.62 7.96
C GLN A 92 -18.34 -19.98 9.22
N GLY A 93 -18.96 -18.95 9.82
CA GLY A 93 -19.77 -19.13 11.03
C GLY A 93 -18.99 -19.35 12.33
N LEU A 94 -17.65 -19.33 12.30
CA LEU A 94 -16.79 -19.48 13.48
C LEU A 94 -16.47 -18.14 14.19
N GLY A 95 -17.14 -17.05 13.82
CA GLY A 95 -17.05 -15.76 14.50
C GLY A 95 -16.12 -14.74 13.83
N CYS A 96 -15.46 -15.07 12.72
CA CYS A 96 -14.68 -14.10 11.95
C CYS A 96 -15.56 -13.35 10.95
N THR A 97 -15.24 -12.07 10.77
CA THR A 97 -15.85 -11.17 9.79
C THR A 97 -14.80 -10.77 8.77
N ASP A 98 -15.17 -10.66 7.51
CA ASP A 98 -14.27 -10.20 6.45
C ASP A 98 -13.80 -8.74 6.67
N ILE A 99 -12.66 -8.41 6.09
CA ILE A 99 -12.00 -7.12 6.29
C ILE A 99 -12.87 -5.95 5.79
N ALA A 100 -13.57 -6.10 4.63
CA ALA A 100 -14.43 -5.04 4.12
C ALA A 100 -15.62 -4.74 5.04
N ALA A 101 -16.22 -5.77 5.63
CA ALA A 101 -17.29 -5.60 6.61
C ALA A 101 -16.79 -4.91 7.89
N GLN A 102 -15.58 -5.25 8.36
CA GLN A 102 -14.98 -4.59 9.51
C GLN A 102 -14.73 -3.10 9.24
N LEU A 103 -14.26 -2.71 8.04
CA LEU A 103 -14.06 -1.28 7.71
C LEU A 103 -15.38 -0.50 7.84
N VAL A 104 -16.45 -0.97 7.24
CA VAL A 104 -17.73 -0.23 7.27
C VAL A 104 -18.37 -0.20 8.65
N ASP A 105 -17.96 -1.06 9.57
CA ASP A 105 -18.39 -1.04 10.97
C ASP A 105 -17.45 -0.23 11.88
N PHE A 106 -16.22 0.05 11.46
CA PHE A 106 -15.24 0.86 12.16
C PHE A 106 -15.60 2.37 12.11
N PRO A 107 -15.38 3.13 13.18
CA PRO A 107 -15.72 4.56 13.24
C PRO A 107 -14.60 5.43 12.66
N PHE A 108 -14.41 5.42 11.35
CA PHE A 108 -13.49 6.34 10.67
C PHE A 108 -14.22 7.60 10.19
N ASP A 109 -13.49 8.71 10.09
CA ASP A 109 -13.95 9.97 9.50
C ASP A 109 -13.61 10.04 8.02
N LEU A 110 -12.51 9.38 7.61
CA LEU A 110 -12.08 9.34 6.22
C LEU A 110 -11.40 8.00 5.90
N ALA A 111 -11.82 7.36 4.79
CA ALA A 111 -11.11 6.22 4.23
C ALA A 111 -11.05 6.34 2.70
N PHE A 112 -9.84 6.46 2.12
CA PHE A 112 -9.57 6.65 0.70
C PHE A 112 -8.67 5.56 0.14
N GLY A 113 -9.10 4.89 -0.93
CA GLY A 113 -8.31 3.87 -1.61
C GLY A 113 -9.07 3.18 -2.74
N GLY A 114 -8.53 2.06 -3.19
CA GLY A 114 -9.17 1.16 -4.14
C GLY A 114 -9.95 0.04 -3.46
N GLY A 115 -10.33 -0.98 -4.24
CA GLY A 115 -10.88 -2.23 -3.72
C GLY A 115 -12.40 -2.30 -3.70
N SER A 116 -13.11 -1.47 -4.48
CA SER A 116 -14.58 -1.44 -4.48
C SER A 116 -15.22 -2.82 -4.69
N ARG A 117 -14.56 -3.72 -5.42
CA ARG A 117 -15.07 -5.09 -5.64
C ARG A 117 -15.30 -5.90 -4.36
N ASN A 118 -14.59 -5.57 -3.26
CA ASN A 118 -14.72 -6.28 -1.98
C ASN A 118 -15.93 -5.82 -1.17
N PHE A 119 -16.51 -4.68 -1.54
CA PHE A 119 -17.62 -4.03 -0.86
C PHE A 119 -18.97 -4.29 -1.52
N TYR A 120 -18.98 -4.75 -2.78
CA TYR A 120 -20.18 -4.97 -3.55
C TYR A 120 -20.38 -6.44 -3.92
N GLY A 121 -21.65 -6.83 -4.12
CA GLY A 121 -22.02 -8.07 -4.77
C GLY A 121 -21.90 -8.01 -6.29
N SER A 122 -22.10 -9.15 -6.97
CA SER A 122 -21.93 -9.29 -8.42
C SER A 122 -22.82 -8.37 -9.25
N ALA A 123 -24.00 -8.01 -8.75
CA ALA A 123 -24.91 -7.05 -9.41
C ALA A 123 -24.27 -5.66 -9.60
N LYS A 124 -23.28 -5.31 -8.80
CA LYS A 124 -22.50 -4.06 -8.88
C LYS A 124 -21.03 -4.28 -9.25
N GLY A 125 -20.68 -5.43 -9.85
CA GLY A 125 -19.32 -5.75 -10.28
C GLY A 125 -18.38 -6.14 -9.14
N GLY A 126 -18.92 -6.49 -7.98
CA GLY A 126 -18.17 -6.97 -6.83
C GLY A 126 -18.07 -8.49 -6.74
N LYS A 127 -17.52 -8.98 -5.62
CA LYS A 127 -17.28 -10.41 -5.40
C LYS A 127 -17.94 -10.98 -4.13
N ARG A 128 -18.74 -10.18 -3.42
CA ARG A 128 -19.41 -10.66 -2.21
C ARG A 128 -20.39 -11.78 -2.50
N SER A 129 -20.60 -12.66 -1.52
CA SER A 129 -21.46 -13.85 -1.64
C SER A 129 -22.91 -13.51 -1.93
N ASP A 130 -23.45 -12.44 -1.33
CA ASP A 130 -24.75 -11.88 -1.71
C ASP A 130 -24.56 -11.00 -2.95
N GLU A 131 -25.23 -11.36 -4.05
CA GLU A 131 -25.14 -10.64 -5.32
C GLU A 131 -25.57 -9.18 -5.23
N ASN A 132 -26.47 -8.85 -4.30
CA ASN A 132 -26.99 -7.49 -4.07
C ASN A 132 -26.28 -6.75 -2.94
N ALA A 133 -25.23 -7.31 -2.34
CA ALA A 133 -24.50 -6.67 -1.26
C ALA A 133 -24.00 -5.28 -1.64
N ASP A 134 -24.20 -4.32 -0.73
CA ASP A 134 -23.78 -2.92 -0.87
C ASP A 134 -23.35 -2.39 0.49
N LEU A 135 -22.11 -2.70 0.88
CA LEU A 135 -21.56 -2.25 2.15
C LEU A 135 -21.43 -0.71 2.22
N PRO A 136 -21.01 0.00 1.15
CA PRO A 136 -20.98 1.46 1.16
C PRO A 136 -22.34 2.11 1.44
N ALA A 137 -23.42 1.60 0.83
CA ALA A 137 -24.77 2.10 1.12
C ALA A 137 -25.20 1.82 2.58
N ARG A 138 -24.84 0.65 3.12
CA ARG A 138 -25.06 0.31 4.54
C ARG A 138 -24.30 1.27 5.46
N TRP A 139 -23.05 1.55 5.14
CA TRP A 139 -22.21 2.50 5.89
C TRP A 139 -22.80 3.92 5.84
N ALA A 140 -23.14 4.43 4.65
CA ALA A 140 -23.71 5.76 4.48
C ALA A 140 -25.04 5.92 5.24
N ALA A 141 -25.91 4.91 5.18
CA ALA A 141 -27.19 4.92 5.93
C ALA A 141 -26.99 4.95 7.45
N ARG A 142 -25.91 4.33 7.97
CA ARG A 142 -25.61 4.29 9.40
C ARG A 142 -24.95 5.57 9.90
N THR A 143 -24.05 6.14 9.10
CA THR A 143 -23.18 7.26 9.53
C THR A 143 -23.64 8.63 9.02
N GLY A 144 -24.50 8.69 8.01
CA GLY A 144 -24.79 9.92 7.26
C GLY A 144 -23.68 10.30 6.28
N GLY A 145 -22.62 9.49 6.18
CA GLY A 145 -21.42 9.83 5.37
C GLY A 145 -21.65 9.72 3.87
N THR A 146 -20.71 10.29 3.12
CA THR A 146 -20.72 10.36 1.65
C THR A 146 -19.77 9.35 1.03
N VAL A 147 -20.25 8.59 0.02
CA VAL A 147 -19.42 7.69 -0.79
C VAL A 147 -18.96 8.42 -2.06
N VAL A 148 -17.65 8.43 -2.31
CA VAL A 148 -17.03 9.08 -3.48
C VAL A 148 -16.24 8.07 -4.31
N THR A 149 -16.20 8.27 -5.64
CA THR A 149 -15.60 7.30 -6.59
C THR A 149 -14.61 7.92 -7.57
N ASP A 150 -14.40 9.23 -7.51
CA ASP A 150 -13.45 9.95 -8.34
C ASP A 150 -12.97 11.25 -7.65
N THR A 151 -11.91 11.86 -8.20
CA THR A 151 -11.33 13.11 -7.69
C THR A 151 -12.38 14.23 -7.59
N ALA A 152 -13.29 14.32 -8.56
CA ALA A 152 -14.26 15.40 -8.59
C ALA A 152 -15.33 15.23 -7.50
N SER A 153 -15.82 14.04 -7.24
CA SER A 153 -16.75 13.74 -6.14
C SER A 153 -16.05 13.89 -4.77
N MET A 154 -14.79 13.45 -4.65
CA MET A 154 -13.99 13.64 -3.44
C MET A 154 -13.89 15.12 -3.02
N ARG A 155 -13.57 15.99 -3.98
CA ARG A 155 -13.44 17.44 -3.71
C ARG A 155 -14.76 18.16 -3.41
N ARG A 156 -15.90 17.57 -3.79
CA ARG A 156 -17.23 18.15 -3.55
C ARG A 156 -17.93 17.63 -2.31
N ALA A 157 -17.42 16.55 -1.71
CA ALA A 157 -17.98 15.98 -0.49
C ALA A 157 -17.91 17.00 0.66
N ASP A 158 -18.96 17.04 1.47
CA ASP A 158 -19.04 17.94 2.62
C ASP A 158 -17.90 17.65 3.62
N LEU A 159 -17.34 18.70 4.23
CA LEU A 159 -16.22 18.58 5.15
C LEU A 159 -16.61 18.01 6.50
N ASP A 160 -17.84 18.25 6.90
CA ASP A 160 -18.35 17.89 8.23
C ASP A 160 -18.93 16.47 8.27
N GLU A 161 -18.97 15.76 7.10
CA GLU A 161 -19.48 14.41 7.00
C GLU A 161 -18.34 13.38 6.85
N PRO A 162 -18.45 12.19 7.44
CA PRO A 162 -17.52 11.09 7.14
C PRO A 162 -17.51 10.75 5.65
N VAL A 163 -16.36 10.38 5.10
CA VAL A 163 -16.23 10.09 3.68
C VAL A 163 -15.54 8.77 3.40
N LEU A 164 -16.15 7.96 2.52
CA LEU A 164 -15.59 6.71 2.01
C LEU A 164 -15.30 6.86 0.51
N GLY A 165 -14.03 6.85 0.13
CA GLY A 165 -13.58 6.91 -1.27
C GLY A 165 -13.13 5.54 -1.78
N LEU A 166 -13.84 5.02 -2.79
CA LEU A 166 -13.54 3.75 -3.46
C LEU A 166 -13.27 4.03 -4.94
N PHE A 167 -12.01 4.35 -5.28
CA PHE A 167 -11.64 4.95 -6.56
C PHE A 167 -11.39 3.93 -7.68
N SER A 168 -11.17 2.65 -7.35
CA SER A 168 -10.94 1.58 -8.33
C SER A 168 -11.50 0.24 -7.86
N PRO A 169 -11.78 -0.70 -8.75
CA PRO A 169 -12.24 -2.05 -8.37
C PRO A 169 -11.18 -2.86 -7.59
N SER A 170 -9.90 -2.64 -7.85
CA SER A 170 -8.77 -3.30 -7.18
C SER A 170 -7.81 -2.24 -6.64
N HIS A 171 -6.50 -2.41 -6.81
CA HIS A 171 -5.53 -1.36 -6.51
C HIS A 171 -5.70 -0.17 -7.46
N MET A 172 -5.33 1.02 -7.02
CA MET A 172 -5.37 2.22 -7.84
C MET A 172 -4.32 2.16 -8.96
N THR A 173 -4.55 2.95 -10.01
CA THR A 173 -3.67 3.04 -11.17
C THR A 173 -2.29 3.54 -10.76
N TYR A 174 -1.22 2.88 -11.23
CA TYR A 174 0.15 3.35 -11.07
C TYR A 174 0.33 4.78 -11.57
N GLN A 175 1.18 5.54 -10.92
CA GLN A 175 1.43 6.94 -11.28
C GLN A 175 1.91 7.09 -12.74
N LEU A 176 2.78 6.19 -13.22
CA LEU A 176 3.25 6.18 -14.61
C LEU A 176 2.19 5.78 -15.65
N ASP A 177 1.15 5.08 -15.25
CA ASP A 177 0.06 4.66 -16.15
C ASP A 177 -1.10 5.68 -16.18
N ARG A 178 -1.03 6.74 -15.37
CA ARG A 178 -2.06 7.76 -15.32
C ARG A 178 -2.07 8.60 -16.60
N THR A 179 -3.26 8.94 -17.06
CA THR A 179 -3.49 9.77 -18.22
C THR A 179 -4.44 10.92 -17.87
N ALA A 180 -4.67 11.83 -18.82
CA ALA A 180 -5.66 12.89 -18.65
C ALA A 180 -7.11 12.37 -18.44
N GLN A 181 -7.37 11.11 -18.75
CA GLN A 181 -8.67 10.45 -18.56
C GLN A 181 -8.78 9.74 -17.19
N THR A 182 -7.69 9.60 -16.45
CA THR A 182 -7.68 8.98 -15.11
C THR A 182 -8.46 9.87 -14.14
N LYS A 183 -9.52 9.31 -13.56
CA LYS A 183 -10.40 10.02 -12.64
C LYS A 183 -10.08 9.80 -11.17
N GLU A 184 -9.23 8.82 -10.89
CA GLU A 184 -8.75 8.52 -9.54
C GLU A 184 -7.92 9.70 -9.01
N PRO A 185 -8.00 10.09 -7.73
CA PRO A 185 -7.07 11.04 -7.14
C PRO A 185 -5.65 10.45 -7.05
N THR A 186 -4.63 11.29 -6.97
CA THR A 186 -3.26 10.87 -6.62
C THR A 186 -3.15 10.67 -5.11
N LEU A 187 -2.06 10.03 -4.65
CA LEU A 187 -1.78 9.90 -3.22
C LEU A 187 -1.66 11.27 -2.55
N THR A 188 -0.99 12.21 -3.21
CA THR A 188 -0.86 13.60 -2.73
C THR A 188 -2.22 14.29 -2.62
N GLU A 189 -3.11 14.14 -3.60
CA GLU A 189 -4.47 14.71 -3.55
C GLU A 189 -5.31 14.11 -2.43
N MET A 190 -5.23 12.79 -2.21
CA MET A 190 -5.92 12.12 -1.11
C MET A 190 -5.39 12.55 0.25
N THR A 191 -4.07 12.66 0.40
CA THR A 191 -3.41 13.13 1.63
C THR A 191 -3.78 14.58 1.93
N ALA A 192 -3.79 15.44 0.92
CA ALA A 192 -4.18 16.84 1.07
C ALA A 192 -5.63 16.98 1.54
N GLU A 193 -6.53 16.22 0.95
CA GLU A 193 -7.94 16.20 1.34
C GLU A 193 -8.13 15.63 2.76
N ALA A 194 -7.37 14.59 3.13
CA ALA A 194 -7.41 14.03 4.46
C ALA A 194 -6.95 15.04 5.52
N ILE A 195 -5.81 15.68 5.33
CA ILE A 195 -5.30 16.69 6.27
C ILE A 195 -6.29 17.85 6.39
N ARG A 196 -6.83 18.35 5.26
CA ARG A 196 -7.79 19.45 5.27
C ARG A 196 -9.05 19.15 6.08
N ARG A 197 -9.55 17.90 6.04
CA ARG A 197 -10.73 17.47 6.81
C ARG A 197 -10.42 17.22 8.26
N LEU A 198 -9.40 16.41 8.52
CA LEU A 198 -9.11 15.93 9.87
C LEU A 198 -8.51 17.02 10.77
N SER A 199 -7.84 18.04 10.21
CA SER A 199 -7.30 19.17 10.97
C SER A 199 -8.38 20.09 11.55
N SER A 200 -9.64 19.95 11.18
CA SER A 200 -10.75 20.70 11.78
C SER A 200 -11.19 20.12 13.13
N ASP A 201 -10.80 18.88 13.45
CA ASP A 201 -11.14 18.25 14.71
C ASP A 201 -10.34 18.88 15.87
N PRO A 202 -11.01 19.44 16.90
CA PRO A 202 -10.33 20.13 18.00
C PRO A 202 -9.52 19.20 18.91
N ASP A 203 -9.82 17.90 18.92
CA ASP A 203 -9.09 16.88 19.68
C ASP A 203 -7.92 16.30 18.87
N GLY A 204 -7.77 16.72 17.60
CA GLY A 204 -6.73 16.30 16.68
C GLY A 204 -7.09 15.01 15.93
N PHE A 205 -6.10 14.39 15.27
CA PHE A 205 -6.38 13.23 14.41
C PHE A 205 -5.26 12.19 14.44
N TYR A 206 -5.63 10.98 14.02
CA TYR A 206 -4.74 9.93 13.56
C TYR A 206 -4.95 9.72 12.06
N LEU A 207 -3.88 9.76 11.28
CA LEU A 207 -3.93 9.55 9.82
C LEU A 207 -2.85 8.57 9.40
N MET A 208 -3.25 7.46 8.76
CA MET A 208 -2.34 6.54 8.07
C MET A 208 -2.38 6.84 6.57
N VAL A 209 -1.19 6.99 5.96
CA VAL A 209 -1.02 7.21 4.52
C VAL A 209 -0.06 6.18 3.96
N GLU A 210 -0.46 5.47 2.91
CA GLU A 210 0.33 4.41 2.30
C GLU A 210 0.54 4.62 0.80
N GLY A 211 1.81 4.65 0.36
CA GLY A 211 2.22 4.50 -1.03
C GLY A 211 2.36 3.00 -1.39
N GLY A 212 1.28 2.23 -1.29
CA GLY A 212 1.35 0.77 -1.34
C GLY A 212 1.69 0.18 -2.70
N ARG A 213 1.60 0.98 -3.77
CA ARG A 213 2.00 0.51 -5.12
C ARG A 213 3.52 0.45 -5.30
N ILE A 214 4.32 1.02 -4.38
CA ILE A 214 5.78 0.86 -4.35
C ILE A 214 6.15 -0.62 -4.24
N ASP A 215 5.59 -1.33 -3.25
CA ASP A 215 5.80 -2.76 -3.03
C ASP A 215 5.38 -3.60 -4.24
N HIS A 216 4.20 -3.32 -4.81
CA HIS A 216 3.71 -4.03 -5.98
C HIS A 216 4.64 -3.89 -7.19
N ALA A 217 5.16 -2.69 -7.46
CA ALA A 217 6.10 -2.47 -8.54
C ALA A 217 7.43 -3.23 -8.32
N HIS A 218 7.88 -3.34 -7.07
CA HIS A 218 9.03 -4.17 -6.72
C HIS A 218 8.76 -5.68 -6.91
N HIS A 219 7.57 -6.17 -6.56
CA HIS A 219 7.17 -7.56 -6.85
C HIS A 219 7.16 -7.87 -8.34
N GLU A 220 6.77 -6.89 -9.17
CA GLU A 220 6.78 -7.00 -10.63
C GLU A 220 8.18 -6.79 -11.25
N GLY A 221 9.20 -6.44 -10.46
CA GLY A 221 10.55 -6.12 -10.96
C GLY A 221 10.61 -4.82 -11.77
N ARG A 222 9.68 -3.90 -11.58
CA ARG A 222 9.51 -2.67 -12.37
C ARG A 222 10.07 -1.46 -11.62
N ALA A 223 11.39 -1.28 -11.68
CA ALA A 223 12.11 -0.24 -10.93
C ALA A 223 11.60 1.18 -11.22
N GLY A 224 11.30 1.51 -12.47
CA GLY A 224 10.79 2.84 -12.84
C GLY A 224 9.46 3.16 -12.17
N TYR A 225 8.57 2.19 -12.09
CA TYR A 225 7.28 2.32 -11.39
C TYR A 225 7.48 2.50 -9.88
N ALA A 226 8.33 1.67 -9.26
CA ALA A 226 8.62 1.78 -7.83
C ALA A 226 9.21 3.14 -7.46
N LEU A 227 10.11 3.69 -8.29
CA LEU A 227 10.70 5.01 -8.08
C LEU A 227 9.66 6.12 -8.20
N GLU A 228 8.78 6.09 -9.22
CA GLU A 228 7.75 7.14 -9.38
C GLU A 228 6.69 7.09 -8.28
N GLU A 229 6.27 5.88 -7.83
CA GLU A 229 5.39 5.74 -6.67
C GLU A 229 6.06 6.27 -5.38
N THR A 230 7.38 6.08 -5.24
CA THR A 230 8.15 6.63 -4.11
C THR A 230 8.22 8.15 -4.17
N VAL A 231 8.39 8.73 -5.37
CA VAL A 231 8.36 10.18 -5.58
C VAL A 231 6.96 10.74 -5.23
N GLU A 232 5.90 10.04 -5.59
CA GLU A 232 4.53 10.45 -5.24
C GLU A 232 4.29 10.39 -3.72
N LEU A 233 4.80 9.35 -3.03
CA LEU A 233 4.79 9.31 -1.56
C LEU A 233 5.57 10.49 -0.96
N ALA A 234 6.74 10.81 -1.51
CA ALA A 234 7.54 11.95 -1.06
C ALA A 234 6.79 13.28 -1.23
N ARG A 235 6.02 13.46 -2.30
CA ARG A 235 5.14 14.63 -2.51
C ARG A 235 4.04 14.70 -1.46
N ALA A 236 3.42 13.57 -1.12
CA ALA A 236 2.41 13.50 -0.07
C ALA A 236 3.00 13.85 1.31
N VAL A 237 4.20 13.35 1.64
CA VAL A 237 4.94 13.71 2.86
C VAL A 237 5.29 15.19 2.88
N GLN A 238 5.78 15.73 1.76
CA GLN A 238 6.10 17.16 1.64
C GLN A 238 4.85 18.03 1.89
N TYR A 239 3.71 17.64 1.31
CA TYR A 239 2.44 18.33 1.57
C TYR A 239 2.07 18.31 3.06
N ALA A 240 2.21 17.16 3.72
CA ALA A 240 1.93 17.05 5.15
C ALA A 240 2.84 17.96 5.99
N LEU A 241 4.14 17.99 5.69
CA LEU A 241 5.11 18.85 6.37
C LEU A 241 4.80 20.35 6.23
N GLU A 242 4.28 20.75 5.06
CA GLU A 242 3.97 22.16 4.75
C GLU A 242 2.60 22.60 5.28
N ASN A 243 1.69 21.66 5.60
CA ASN A 243 0.30 21.94 5.95
C ASN A 243 -0.10 21.42 7.35
N THR A 244 0.86 21.06 8.20
CA THR A 244 0.64 20.73 9.61
C THR A 244 1.66 21.48 10.48
N ASP A 245 1.31 21.72 11.74
CA ASP A 245 2.22 22.34 12.69
C ASP A 245 3.16 21.27 13.28
N PRO A 246 4.50 21.39 13.11
CA PRO A 246 5.45 20.40 13.61
C PRO A 246 5.54 20.35 15.15
N ASP A 247 5.07 21.37 15.86
CA ASP A 247 5.02 21.39 17.31
C ASP A 247 3.80 20.61 17.87
N GLU A 248 2.77 20.39 17.03
CA GLU A 248 1.54 19.69 17.41
C GLU A 248 1.34 18.37 16.66
N THR A 249 1.96 18.18 15.47
CA THR A 249 1.76 17.02 14.62
C THR A 249 3.04 16.23 14.45
N MET A 250 3.08 15.01 14.95
CA MET A 250 4.16 14.09 14.66
C MET A 250 3.94 13.40 13.32
N ILE A 251 4.91 13.51 12.40
CA ILE A 251 4.94 12.78 11.13
C ILE A 251 5.99 11.68 11.22
N LEU A 252 5.58 10.42 11.08
CA LEU A 252 6.45 9.26 11.03
C LEU A 252 6.46 8.68 9.61
N VAL A 253 7.64 8.59 8.98
CA VAL A 253 7.82 7.99 7.66
C VAL A 253 8.68 6.73 7.79
N THR A 254 8.17 5.61 7.29
CA THR A 254 8.88 4.33 7.33
C THR A 254 8.50 3.45 6.14
N ALA A 255 9.27 2.39 5.92
CA ALA A 255 8.81 1.23 5.15
C ALA A 255 8.46 0.10 6.13
N ASP A 256 7.45 -0.71 5.82
CA ASP A 256 7.04 -1.86 6.62
C ASP A 256 8.03 -3.02 6.48
N HIS A 257 8.64 -3.20 5.31
CA HIS A 257 9.75 -4.11 5.02
C HIS A 257 10.56 -3.61 3.83
N SER A 258 11.72 -4.23 3.58
CA SER A 258 12.52 -4.03 2.37
C SER A 258 12.04 -4.94 1.23
N HIS A 259 12.71 -4.82 0.09
CA HIS A 259 12.50 -5.68 -1.08
C HIS A 259 13.82 -6.24 -1.60
N VAL A 260 13.75 -7.22 -2.54
CA VAL A 260 14.91 -7.79 -3.24
C VAL A 260 15.50 -6.84 -4.30
N PHE A 261 15.28 -5.57 -4.13
CA PHE A 261 15.77 -4.48 -4.97
C PHE A 261 17.23 -4.19 -4.64
N THR A 262 18.09 -4.08 -5.66
CA THR A 262 19.52 -3.89 -5.50
C THR A 262 20.02 -2.80 -6.42
N MET A 263 21.11 -2.13 -5.98
CA MET A 263 21.92 -1.25 -6.82
C MET A 263 23.29 -1.89 -7.00
N ALA A 264 23.78 -1.97 -8.22
CA ALA A 264 25.02 -2.65 -8.56
C ALA A 264 25.93 -1.79 -9.45
N GLY A 265 27.23 -2.12 -9.42
CA GLY A 265 28.24 -1.49 -10.26
C GLY A 265 28.69 -0.11 -9.76
N TYR A 266 29.65 0.47 -10.51
CA TYR A 266 30.20 1.82 -10.27
C TYR A 266 30.00 2.66 -11.53
N PRO A 267 28.76 3.16 -11.78
CA PRO A 267 28.49 3.95 -12.97
C PRO A 267 29.17 5.31 -12.92
N ARG A 268 29.50 5.85 -14.10
CA ARG A 268 29.98 7.22 -14.21
C ARG A 268 28.97 8.22 -13.67
N ARG A 269 29.46 9.39 -13.25
CA ARG A 269 28.56 10.47 -12.80
C ARG A 269 27.62 10.88 -13.94
N GLY A 270 26.32 10.99 -13.62
CA GLY A 270 25.26 11.29 -14.59
C GLY A 270 24.77 10.10 -15.40
N ASN A 271 25.18 8.87 -15.06
CA ASN A 271 24.59 7.66 -15.63
C ASN A 271 23.09 7.62 -15.32
N PRO A 272 22.20 7.33 -16.29
CA PRO A 272 20.79 7.16 -16.00
C PRO A 272 20.57 6.02 -15.02
N ILE A 273 19.82 6.27 -13.95
CA ILE A 273 19.60 5.26 -12.90
C ILE A 273 18.85 4.01 -13.41
N LEU A 274 17.95 4.19 -14.37
CA LEU A 274 17.20 3.11 -15.04
C LEU A 274 17.98 2.54 -16.25
N GLY A 275 19.25 2.92 -16.41
CA GLY A 275 20.06 2.54 -17.56
C GLY A 275 21.05 1.41 -17.27
N LEU A 276 21.77 1.00 -18.33
CA LEU A 276 22.94 0.15 -18.21
C LEU A 276 24.06 0.89 -17.47
N VAL A 277 24.94 0.15 -16.83
CA VAL A 277 26.11 0.72 -16.16
C VAL A 277 27.18 1.07 -17.19
N TYR A 278 27.56 2.35 -17.27
CA TYR A 278 28.71 2.80 -18.03
C TYR A 278 29.84 3.19 -17.06
N PRO A 279 31.08 2.76 -17.33
CA PRO A 279 32.20 2.98 -16.43
C PRO A 279 32.57 4.48 -16.32
N PRO A 280 33.21 4.89 -15.21
CA PRO A 280 33.83 6.21 -15.11
C PRO A 280 34.85 6.45 -16.23
N ALA A 281 35.02 7.68 -16.65
CA ALA A 281 36.11 8.06 -17.55
C ALA A 281 37.46 7.95 -16.78
N GLY A 282 38.50 7.34 -17.40
CA GLY A 282 39.85 7.29 -16.84
C GLY A 282 40.02 6.30 -15.68
N GLY A 283 39.55 5.08 -15.83
CA GLY A 283 39.72 3.99 -14.84
C GLY A 283 41.17 3.69 -14.47
N ASP A 284 41.36 2.96 -13.38
CA ASP A 284 42.62 2.42 -12.90
C ASP A 284 42.81 0.95 -13.28
N ASP A 285 43.91 0.32 -12.86
CA ASP A 285 44.21 -1.08 -13.16
C ASP A 285 43.23 -2.06 -12.55
N GLU A 286 42.52 -1.69 -11.48
CA GLU A 286 41.50 -2.51 -10.82
C GLU A 286 40.09 -2.25 -11.39
N HIS A 287 39.88 -1.04 -11.94
CA HIS A 287 38.60 -0.60 -12.49
C HIS A 287 38.79 -0.01 -13.87
N PRO A 288 38.84 -0.84 -14.95
CA PRO A 288 39.04 -0.34 -16.30
C PRO A 288 38.01 0.72 -16.67
N GLY A 289 38.43 1.95 -16.80
CA GLY A 289 37.64 3.07 -17.29
C GLY A 289 37.75 3.21 -18.81
N GLY A 290 36.84 3.99 -19.39
CA GLY A 290 37.04 4.47 -20.77
C GLY A 290 36.68 3.53 -21.90
N THR A 291 35.86 2.49 -21.69
CA THR A 291 35.23 1.78 -22.80
C THR A 291 34.06 2.62 -23.34
N GLU A 292 33.92 2.69 -24.66
CA GLU A 292 32.77 3.39 -25.28
C GLU A 292 31.42 2.67 -25.04
N GLY A 293 31.44 1.44 -24.45
CA GLY A 293 30.27 0.61 -24.21
C GLY A 293 29.90 0.45 -22.73
N PRO A 294 28.78 -0.21 -22.44
CA PRO A 294 28.38 -0.54 -21.09
C PRO A 294 29.34 -1.56 -20.45
N MET A 295 29.40 -1.56 -19.12
CA MET A 295 30.11 -2.59 -18.37
C MET A 295 29.44 -3.96 -18.57
N LEU A 296 30.29 -4.99 -18.71
CA LEU A 296 29.84 -6.36 -18.90
C LEU A 296 30.01 -7.14 -17.59
N ALA A 297 29.05 -7.99 -17.29
CA ALA A 297 29.14 -8.99 -16.23
C ALA A 297 30.06 -10.15 -16.67
N ARG A 298 30.30 -11.12 -15.76
CA ARG A 298 31.21 -12.25 -16.00
C ARG A 298 30.80 -13.11 -17.20
N ASP A 299 29.49 -13.09 -17.53
CA ASP A 299 28.93 -13.81 -18.69
C ASP A 299 29.07 -13.05 -20.03
N GLY A 300 29.75 -11.89 -20.02
CA GLY A 300 29.94 -11.06 -21.22
C GLY A 300 28.71 -10.22 -21.60
N GLN A 301 27.65 -10.22 -20.80
CA GLN A 301 26.44 -9.45 -21.06
C GLN A 301 26.42 -8.16 -20.24
N PRO A 302 25.84 -7.05 -20.75
CA PRO A 302 25.67 -5.83 -20.00
C PRO A 302 24.68 -6.00 -18.84
N TYR A 303 24.77 -5.13 -17.83
CA TYR A 303 23.89 -5.13 -16.69
C TYR A 303 23.42 -3.72 -16.33
N THR A 304 22.30 -3.64 -15.62
CA THR A 304 21.68 -2.39 -15.17
C THR A 304 22.20 -1.95 -13.81
N THR A 305 22.13 -0.64 -13.52
CA THR A 305 22.41 -0.10 -12.18
C THR A 305 21.42 -0.66 -11.15
N LEU A 306 20.14 -0.72 -11.50
CA LEU A 306 19.11 -1.29 -10.65
C LEU A 306 18.79 -2.73 -11.07
N GLY A 307 18.57 -3.60 -10.09
CA GLY A 307 18.25 -5.00 -10.32
C GLY A 307 17.38 -5.59 -9.22
N TYR A 308 16.90 -6.82 -9.45
CA TYR A 308 16.09 -7.57 -8.50
C TYR A 308 16.69 -8.96 -8.26
N GLY A 309 16.90 -9.30 -7.00
CA GLY A 309 17.39 -10.61 -6.56
C GLY A 309 16.26 -11.65 -6.46
N ASN A 310 15.49 -11.86 -7.53
CA ASN A 310 14.37 -12.78 -7.55
C ASN A 310 14.85 -14.25 -7.60
N GLY A 311 14.69 -15.00 -6.48
CA GLY A 311 15.20 -16.35 -6.31
C GLY A 311 14.85 -17.34 -7.46
N PRO A 312 13.61 -17.86 -7.59
CA PRO A 312 13.28 -18.84 -8.62
C PRO A 312 13.38 -18.33 -10.06
N GLY A 313 13.33 -17.01 -10.25
CA GLY A 313 13.51 -16.37 -11.55
C GLY A 313 14.97 -16.09 -11.90
N ALA A 314 15.93 -16.43 -11.03
CA ALA A 314 17.33 -16.22 -11.30
C ALA A 314 17.83 -17.13 -12.42
N VAL A 315 18.56 -16.55 -13.37
CA VAL A 315 19.23 -17.33 -14.43
C VAL A 315 20.38 -18.13 -13.82
N GLN A 316 20.39 -19.43 -14.07
CA GLN A 316 21.48 -20.31 -13.67
C GLN A 316 22.52 -20.35 -14.79
N GLY A 317 23.73 -19.87 -14.52
CA GLY A 317 24.83 -19.80 -15.50
C GLY A 317 24.83 -18.50 -16.33
N GLU A 318 25.25 -18.61 -17.59
CA GLU A 318 25.33 -17.47 -18.52
C GLU A 318 23.95 -17.09 -19.04
N ARG A 319 23.70 -15.77 -19.15
CA ARG A 319 22.45 -15.26 -19.74
C ARG A 319 22.46 -15.46 -21.26
N ALA A 320 21.34 -15.93 -21.82
CA ALA A 320 21.19 -16.11 -23.26
C ALA A 320 20.92 -14.80 -24.01
N THR A 321 20.45 -13.77 -23.33
CA THR A 321 20.06 -12.47 -23.90
C THR A 321 20.55 -11.32 -23.01
N ASP A 322 20.60 -10.10 -23.54
CA ASP A 322 20.81 -8.89 -22.80
C ASP A 322 19.73 -8.64 -21.76
N THR A 323 20.03 -7.78 -20.80
CA THR A 323 19.03 -7.30 -19.84
C THR A 323 17.85 -6.64 -20.58
N ASP A 324 16.65 -7.02 -20.22
CA ASP A 324 15.42 -6.43 -20.77
C ASP A 324 15.21 -5.01 -20.21
N MET A 325 15.86 -4.03 -20.83
CA MET A 325 15.78 -2.63 -20.48
C MET A 325 14.35 -2.04 -20.51
N PRO A 326 13.50 -2.36 -21.51
CA PRO A 326 12.11 -1.90 -21.51
C PRO A 326 11.30 -2.40 -20.33
N ALA A 327 11.55 -3.60 -19.80
CA ALA A 327 10.86 -4.14 -18.63
C ALA A 327 11.30 -3.43 -17.33
N ILE A 328 12.57 -3.05 -17.22
CA ILE A 328 13.12 -2.35 -16.04
C ILE A 328 12.76 -0.87 -16.06
N ALA A 329 12.79 -0.23 -17.23
CA ALA A 329 12.56 1.19 -17.40
C ALA A 329 11.08 1.61 -17.34
N LYS A 330 10.17 0.64 -17.40
CA LYS A 330 8.72 0.87 -17.29
C LYS A 330 8.23 0.79 -15.87
#